data_b28ccdd5577247f695afdcde0b2d5932
#
_entry.id   b28ccdd5577247f695afdcde0b2d5932
#
_cell.length_a   1.000
_cell.length_b   1.000
_cell.length_c   1.000
_cell.angle_alpha   90.00
_cell.angle_beta   90.00
_cell.angle_gamma   90.00
#
_symmetry.space_group_name_H-M   'P 1'
#
loop_
_entity.id
_entity.type
_entity.pdbx_description
1 polymer ?
#
loop_
_entity_poly.entity_id
_entity_poly.type
_entity_poly.pdbx_seq_one_letter_code
_entity_poly.pdbx_strand_id
1 'polypeptide(L)'
;MENSNRPQRPRIGKFDTPRRYTGDNFNKRKDNFSDSKNIVGDTNRRFERRSPRPTTGERQSFGGNSRSFDGNNRGADRRVNKRTGEYADKQWQPTCSGKKPYRSGEGRQYGERGNSWRPQTNRQNTEKKQKYHKNSVDMSLPMRLNKFIANSNICSRREADEFIQAGVVSVNGQVVTELGTKIVPATDKVHFHDQLVSMEKKIYILMNKPKNIITTLDDPKERRTVLDLIKNACSERVYPVGRLDRNTTGVLLITNDGDLTSKLIHPKYEKKKIYHVRLDREFESQDMEAMRSGIVLEDGDIKADDISYVKEDNKKEVGIEIHSGKNRIVRRMFEHLGYKIVALDRVYFAGLTKKNLPRGKWRYLSESEVNFLKMNSQ
;
A
#
# COMPACT_ATOMS: atom_id res chain seq x y z
N MET A 1 10.12 -41.05 57.00
CA MET A 1 9.79 -39.67 57.38
C MET A 1 10.42 -38.74 56.33
N GLU A 2 9.75 -38.49 55.26
CA GLU A 2 10.20 -37.59 54.19
C GLU A 2 9.16 -36.48 54.00
N ASN A 3 9.56 -35.26 54.33
CA ASN A 3 8.75 -34.06 54.18
C ASN A 3 8.89 -33.56 52.74
N SER A 4 7.80 -33.64 51.96
CA SER A 4 7.69 -33.04 50.64
C SER A 4 7.14 -31.61 50.75
N ASN A 5 8.02 -30.62 50.61
CA ASN A 5 7.66 -29.21 50.47
C ASN A 5 7.38 -28.93 48.99
N ARG A 6 6.10 -28.74 48.62
CA ARG A 6 5.67 -28.18 47.35
C ARG A 6 5.39 -26.69 47.49
N PRO A 7 5.95 -25.81 46.61
CA PRO A 7 5.60 -24.40 46.66
C PRO A 7 4.19 -24.12 46.14
N GLN A 8 3.43 -23.33 46.90
CA GLN A 8 2.07 -22.89 46.57
C GLN A 8 2.12 -21.82 45.46
N ARG A 9 1.20 -21.96 44.46
CA ARG A 9 0.99 -20.98 43.41
C ARG A 9 0.27 -19.73 43.95
N PRO A 10 0.64 -18.51 43.48
CA PRO A 10 -0.04 -17.29 43.92
C PRO A 10 -1.49 -17.22 43.35
N ARG A 11 -2.43 -16.78 44.19
CA ARG A 11 -3.83 -16.56 43.85
C ARG A 11 -3.95 -15.33 42.96
N ILE A 12 -4.55 -15.51 41.78
CA ILE A 12 -4.90 -14.43 40.83
C ILE A 12 -6.14 -13.72 41.39
N GLY A 13 -6.03 -12.42 41.60
CA GLY A 13 -7.11 -11.53 42.01
C GLY A 13 -8.23 -11.44 40.95
N LYS A 14 -9.46 -11.28 41.43
CA LYS A 14 -10.67 -11.11 40.62
C LYS A 14 -10.56 -9.82 39.80
N PHE A 15 -10.67 -9.96 38.48
CA PHE A 15 -10.85 -8.83 37.60
C PHE A 15 -12.30 -8.37 37.60
N ASP A 16 -12.53 -7.08 37.85
CA ASP A 16 -13.81 -6.41 37.71
C ASP A 16 -14.28 -6.40 36.26
N THR A 17 -15.52 -6.77 36.05
CA THR A 17 -16.19 -6.77 34.75
C THR A 17 -16.51 -5.34 34.31
N PRO A 18 -16.24 -4.95 33.07
CA PRO A 18 -16.68 -3.65 32.56
C PRO A 18 -18.18 -3.63 32.27
N ARG A 19 -18.81 -2.52 32.67
CA ARG A 19 -20.22 -2.19 32.49
C ARG A 19 -20.70 -2.33 31.05
N ARG A 20 -21.81 -3.02 30.87
CA ARG A 20 -22.59 -3.08 29.63
C ARG A 20 -23.08 -1.68 29.24
N TYR A 21 -22.77 -1.24 28.07
CA TYR A 21 -23.47 -0.18 27.36
C TYR A 21 -24.68 -0.80 26.66
N THR A 22 -25.87 -0.46 27.14
CA THR A 22 -27.11 -0.70 26.42
C THR A 22 -27.30 0.42 25.43
N GLY A 23 -27.19 0.10 24.17
CA GLY A 23 -27.58 0.99 23.07
C GLY A 23 -29.03 0.70 22.68
N ASP A 24 -29.89 1.66 22.94
CA ASP A 24 -31.18 1.75 22.26
C ASP A 24 -31.31 3.18 21.74
N ASN A 25 -31.38 3.33 20.42
CA ASN A 25 -32.42 4.03 19.70
C ASN A 25 -31.99 4.40 18.30
N PHE A 26 -32.46 3.58 17.37
CA PHE A 26 -32.60 3.95 15.95
C PHE A 26 -34.05 4.20 15.65
N ASN A 27 -34.34 5.29 14.93
CA ASN A 27 -35.56 5.70 14.22
C ASN A 27 -36.64 6.47 14.99
N LYS A 28 -36.83 7.76 14.62
CA LYS A 28 -37.98 8.14 13.81
C LYS A 28 -37.90 9.59 13.30
N ARG A 29 -38.37 9.70 12.11
CA ARG A 29 -38.58 10.84 11.22
C ARG A 29 -39.47 11.95 11.77
N LYS A 30 -39.17 13.16 11.32
CA LYS A 30 -40.04 14.20 10.75
C LYS A 30 -41.28 14.68 11.52
N ASP A 31 -41.33 15.93 11.53
CA ASP A 31 -42.37 16.89 11.19
C ASP A 31 -42.86 17.79 12.32
N ASN A 32 -42.67 19.09 11.99
CA ASN A 32 -43.59 20.24 12.15
C ASN A 32 -43.82 20.95 13.50
N PHE A 33 -43.43 22.18 13.44
CA PHE A 33 -44.18 23.43 13.69
C PHE A 33 -44.66 23.81 15.11
N SER A 34 -44.33 25.03 15.37
CA SER A 34 -45.05 26.10 16.09
C SER A 34 -45.04 26.21 17.60
N ASP A 35 -44.57 27.36 17.94
CA ASP A 35 -45.09 28.37 18.88
C ASP A 35 -45.11 28.12 20.38
N SER A 36 -44.55 29.13 21.01
CA SER A 36 -45.05 29.94 22.14
C SER A 36 -44.44 29.80 23.52
N LYS A 37 -43.70 30.81 23.85
CA LYS A 37 -43.80 31.71 25.04
C LYS A 37 -43.39 31.19 26.43
N ASN A 38 -42.42 31.98 26.94
CA ASN A 38 -42.29 32.57 28.30
C ASN A 38 -42.05 31.61 29.49
N ILE A 39 -41.00 31.86 30.25
CA ILE A 39 -40.89 32.78 31.43
C ILE A 39 -39.55 32.53 32.14
N VAL A 40 -38.74 33.59 32.26
CA VAL A 40 -37.99 34.15 33.39
C VAL A 40 -37.25 33.25 34.38
N GLY A 41 -35.97 33.63 34.58
CA GLY A 41 -35.21 33.31 35.81
C GLY A 41 -33.71 33.27 35.58
N ASP A 42 -33.09 34.38 35.50
CA ASP A 42 -32.00 35.04 36.19
C ASP A 42 -30.96 34.13 36.88
N THR A 43 -29.69 34.28 36.50
CA THR A 43 -28.54 34.77 37.24
C THR A 43 -27.22 34.55 36.53
N ASN A 44 -26.64 35.70 36.19
CA ASN A 44 -25.22 36.07 36.11
C ASN A 44 -24.14 34.99 36.30
N ARG A 45 -23.23 34.87 35.27
CA ARG A 45 -21.80 35.13 35.42
C ARG A 45 -21.09 35.33 34.07
N ARG A 46 -20.61 36.49 33.93
CA ARG A 46 -19.70 37.18 33.03
C ARG A 46 -18.40 36.38 32.77
N PHE A 47 -18.05 36.17 31.51
CA PHE A 47 -16.65 36.16 31.07
C PHE A 47 -16.52 36.77 29.67
N GLU A 48 -15.59 37.70 29.59
CA GLU A 48 -15.41 38.73 28.56
C GLU A 48 -14.86 38.15 27.26
N ARG A 49 -15.47 38.59 26.15
CA ARG A 49 -14.92 38.53 24.80
C ARG A 49 -14.01 39.73 24.57
N ARG A 50 -12.82 39.52 24.02
CA ARG A 50 -12.03 40.58 23.38
C ARG A 50 -11.77 40.24 21.93
N SER A 51 -12.27 41.04 21.05
CA SER A 51 -11.78 41.51 19.75
C SER A 51 -12.39 42.89 19.52
N PRO A 52 -11.98 43.74 18.56
CA PRO A 52 -10.95 43.67 17.52
C PRO A 52 -10.04 44.91 17.41
N ARG A 53 -9.19 44.96 16.37
CA ARG A 53 -8.28 46.01 15.89
C ARG A 53 -8.88 47.40 15.83
N PRO A 54 -7.98 48.45 15.78
CA PRO A 54 -7.99 49.37 14.64
C PRO A 54 -6.60 49.67 14.04
N THR A 55 -6.67 50.06 12.78
CA THR A 55 -5.71 50.64 11.86
C THR A 55 -5.45 52.10 12.14
N THR A 56 -4.23 52.59 11.86
CA THR A 56 -3.77 53.89 11.34
C THR A 56 -2.29 53.95 11.73
N GLY A 57 -1.34 54.16 10.91
CA GLY A 57 -1.05 55.11 9.85
C GLY A 57 0.05 56.02 10.34
N GLU A 58 1.26 55.89 9.72
CA GLU A 58 2.04 57.09 9.40
C GLU A 58 3.38 56.71 8.72
N ARG A 59 3.62 57.43 7.65
CA ARG A 59 4.83 57.40 6.81
C ARG A 59 5.96 58.13 7.51
N GLN A 60 7.19 57.68 7.41
CA GLN A 60 8.36 58.56 7.32
C GLN A 60 9.41 57.95 6.41
N SER A 61 9.78 58.74 5.43
CA SER A 61 10.80 58.59 4.41
C SER A 61 12.15 59.10 4.90
N PHE A 62 13.24 58.40 4.59
CA PHE A 62 14.59 58.93 4.41
C PHE A 62 15.28 57.87 3.52
N GLY A 63 15.79 58.14 2.36
CA GLY A 63 16.71 59.15 1.90
C GLY A 63 18.07 58.50 1.60
N GLY A 64 18.35 58.19 0.34
CA GLY A 64 19.59 58.38 -0.38
C GLY A 64 20.81 57.48 -0.10
N ASN A 65 21.25 56.69 -1.06
CA ASN A 65 22.46 57.00 -1.82
C ASN A 65 22.78 55.99 -2.92
N SER A 66 22.90 56.52 -4.08
CA SER A 66 23.44 55.95 -5.32
C SER A 66 24.93 55.68 -5.23
N ARG A 67 25.40 54.56 -5.77
CA ARG A 67 26.69 54.48 -6.50
C ARG A 67 26.57 53.48 -7.63
N SER A 68 26.66 54.02 -8.80
CA SER A 68 26.92 53.39 -10.10
C SER A 68 28.31 52.73 -10.16
N PHE A 69 28.43 51.61 -10.85
CA PHE A 69 29.63 51.31 -11.66
C PHE A 69 29.23 50.50 -12.92
N ASP A 70 29.72 51.04 -14.03
CA ASP A 70 29.65 50.59 -15.39
C ASP A 70 30.37 49.27 -15.67
N GLY A 71 29.96 48.64 -16.75
CA GLY A 71 30.86 47.73 -17.48
C GLY A 71 30.23 46.66 -18.35
N ASN A 72 29.76 47.04 -19.53
CA ASN A 72 29.92 46.36 -20.86
C ASN A 72 29.91 44.80 -20.92
N ASN A 73 29.22 44.07 -21.79
CA ASN A 73 28.86 44.32 -23.21
C ASN A 73 28.28 43.01 -23.81
N ARG A 74 27.36 43.19 -24.77
CA ARG A 74 26.96 42.26 -25.88
C ARG A 74 26.13 41.03 -25.45
N GLY A 75 24.94 40.81 -25.85
CA GLY A 75 24.20 41.14 -27.07
C GLY A 75 23.51 39.87 -27.57
N ALA A 76 22.18 39.88 -27.59
CA ALA A 76 21.38 39.28 -28.64
C ALA A 76 19.88 39.35 -28.29
N ASP A 77 19.20 40.13 -29.07
CA ASP A 77 17.76 40.29 -29.17
C ASP A 77 16.99 38.96 -29.25
N ARG A 78 15.91 38.86 -28.52
CA ARG A 78 14.66 38.23 -29.00
C ARG A 78 13.45 38.90 -28.37
N ARG A 79 12.79 39.66 -29.23
CA ARG A 79 11.56 40.42 -29.01
C ARG A 79 10.40 39.50 -28.60
N VAL A 80 9.74 39.86 -27.53
CA VAL A 80 8.42 39.41 -27.19
C VAL A 80 7.39 40.20 -27.95
N ASN A 81 6.55 39.56 -28.79
CA ASN A 81 5.34 40.14 -29.33
C ASN A 81 4.11 39.41 -28.69
N LYS A 82 3.42 40.17 -27.87
CA LYS A 82 2.00 39.92 -27.55
C LYS A 82 1.18 40.30 -28.76
N ARG A 83 0.32 39.44 -29.25
CA ARG A 83 -0.97 39.82 -29.85
C ARG A 83 -1.96 38.65 -29.81
N THR A 84 -3.06 38.94 -29.28
CA THR A 84 -4.41 38.41 -29.24
C THR A 84 -4.94 37.88 -30.57
N GLY A 85 -5.72 36.79 -30.51
CA GLY A 85 -7.00 36.68 -31.24
C GLY A 85 -7.05 35.68 -32.38
N GLU A 86 -8.04 34.83 -32.26
CA GLU A 86 -8.89 34.27 -33.33
C GLU A 86 -8.48 33.00 -34.07
N TYR A 87 -9.37 32.03 -33.91
CA TYR A 87 -9.49 30.78 -34.66
C TYR A 87 -9.87 31.01 -36.10
N ALA A 88 -9.26 30.32 -37.05
CA ALA A 88 -9.82 30.05 -38.36
C ALA A 88 -9.27 28.71 -38.90
N ASP A 89 -10.20 27.80 -39.14
CA ASP A 89 -10.04 26.57 -39.92
C ASP A 89 -9.45 26.83 -41.29
N LYS A 90 -8.43 26.07 -41.69
CA LYS A 90 -8.10 25.88 -43.09
C LYS A 90 -7.73 24.43 -43.40
N GLN A 91 -8.63 23.82 -44.14
CA GLN A 91 -8.48 22.57 -44.90
C GLN A 91 -7.22 22.61 -45.78
N TRP A 92 -6.46 21.54 -45.73
CA TRP A 92 -5.34 21.30 -46.67
C TRP A 92 -5.76 20.25 -47.68
N GLN A 93 -5.76 20.65 -48.98
CA GLN A 93 -5.84 19.76 -50.14
C GLN A 93 -4.47 19.60 -50.77
N PRO A 94 -4.13 18.40 -51.30
CA PRO A 94 -2.87 18.19 -51.97
C PRO A 94 -2.98 18.45 -53.49
N THR A 95 -2.09 19.25 -54.04
CA THR A 95 -1.92 19.43 -55.51
C THR A 95 -0.77 18.58 -56.01
N CYS A 96 -1.09 17.75 -56.98
CA CYS A 96 -0.14 17.04 -57.84
C CYS A 96 0.35 17.96 -59.00
N SER A 97 1.66 17.94 -59.29
CA SER A 97 2.11 17.98 -60.70
C SER A 97 3.65 18.08 -60.82
N GLY A 98 4.22 17.36 -61.80
CA GLY A 98 5.58 17.57 -62.29
C GLY A 98 6.26 16.31 -62.85
N LYS A 99 6.08 16.05 -64.13
CA LYS A 99 6.64 14.93 -64.89
C LYS A 99 8.06 15.24 -65.45
N LYS A 100 8.92 14.14 -65.53
CA LYS A 100 9.82 13.68 -66.62
C LYS A 100 11.29 14.14 -66.59
N PRO A 101 12.24 13.48 -67.36
CA PRO A 101 12.13 12.24 -68.14
C PRO A 101 13.30 11.21 -68.03
N TYR A 102 13.12 10.09 -68.66
CA TYR A 102 13.97 8.96 -69.05
C TYR A 102 15.46 9.17 -69.32
N ARG A 103 16.26 8.14 -68.96
CA ARG A 103 17.35 7.63 -69.75
C ARG A 103 17.55 6.13 -69.58
N SER A 104 17.56 5.43 -70.70
CA SER A 104 17.73 4.01 -70.95
C SER A 104 19.16 3.52 -70.68
N GLY A 105 19.28 2.26 -70.31
CA GLY A 105 20.55 1.54 -70.20
C GLY A 105 20.35 0.08 -69.77
N GLU A 106 20.58 -0.79 -70.70
CA GLU A 106 20.56 -2.23 -70.84
C GLU A 106 20.84 -3.14 -69.61
N GLY A 107 20.05 -4.13 -69.47
CA GLY A 107 20.13 -5.54 -69.33
C GLY A 107 21.19 -6.22 -68.43
N ARG A 108 20.67 -6.92 -67.40
CA ARG A 108 21.12 -8.25 -66.95
C ARG A 108 20.02 -8.97 -66.15
N GLN A 109 19.59 -10.10 -66.69
CA GLN A 109 18.74 -11.08 -66.03
C GLN A 109 19.45 -11.69 -64.81
N TYR A 110 18.84 -11.72 -63.66
CA TYR A 110 19.00 -12.78 -62.66
C TYR A 110 17.78 -12.81 -61.67
N GLY A 111 17.11 -13.93 -61.67
CA GLY A 111 16.55 -14.59 -60.50
C GLY A 111 15.40 -13.94 -59.76
N GLU A 112 14.19 -14.38 -60.02
CA GLU A 112 12.99 -14.25 -59.20
C GLU A 112 13.24 -14.72 -57.76
N ARG A 113 13.16 -13.81 -56.80
CA ARG A 113 12.72 -14.10 -55.43
C ARG A 113 11.68 -13.07 -55.06
N GLY A 114 10.44 -13.50 -55.15
CA GLY A 114 9.28 -12.71 -54.74
C GLY A 114 9.30 -12.38 -53.25
N ASN A 115 9.64 -11.15 -52.91
CA ASN A 115 9.32 -10.58 -51.59
C ASN A 115 7.98 -9.87 -51.71
N SER A 116 6.92 -10.59 -51.40
CA SER A 116 5.63 -9.99 -51.20
C SER A 116 5.66 -9.17 -49.90
N TRP A 117 5.74 -7.86 -50.03
CA TRP A 117 5.45 -6.94 -48.95
C TRP A 117 3.97 -7.02 -48.61
N ARG A 118 3.63 -7.82 -47.58
CA ARG A 118 2.31 -7.74 -46.94
C ARG A 118 2.30 -6.53 -46.02
N PRO A 119 1.31 -5.64 -46.12
CA PRO A 119 1.13 -4.58 -45.15
C PRO A 119 0.96 -5.23 -43.77
N GLN A 120 1.77 -4.82 -42.80
CA GLN A 120 1.59 -5.17 -41.40
C GLN A 120 0.26 -4.56 -40.95
N THR A 121 -0.79 -5.36 -40.99
CA THR A 121 -2.02 -5.06 -40.31
C THR A 121 -1.73 -4.91 -38.83
N ASN A 122 -2.08 -3.76 -38.35
CA ASN A 122 -2.19 -3.32 -36.98
C ASN A 122 -2.54 -4.51 -36.08
N ARG A 123 -1.53 -5.07 -35.40
CA ARG A 123 -1.77 -6.06 -34.34
C ARG A 123 -2.47 -5.31 -33.22
N GLN A 124 -3.79 -5.40 -33.24
CA GLN A 124 -4.64 -5.11 -32.11
C GLN A 124 -3.97 -5.70 -30.86
N ASN A 125 -3.81 -4.84 -29.90
CA ASN A 125 -3.39 -5.12 -28.55
C ASN A 125 -4.40 -6.12 -27.96
N THR A 126 -4.23 -7.41 -28.26
CA THR A 126 -4.94 -8.46 -27.56
C THR A 126 -4.42 -8.41 -26.13
N GLU A 127 -5.22 -7.83 -25.27
CA GLU A 127 -5.06 -7.98 -23.83
C GLU A 127 -4.76 -9.43 -23.55
N LYS A 128 -3.52 -9.71 -23.17
CA LYS A 128 -3.12 -11.01 -22.67
C LYS A 128 -3.96 -11.24 -21.42
N LYS A 129 -5.08 -11.93 -21.56
CA LYS A 129 -5.83 -12.46 -20.41
C LYS A 129 -4.82 -13.22 -19.56
N GLN A 130 -4.41 -12.61 -18.47
CA GLN A 130 -3.45 -13.20 -17.54
C GLN A 130 -4.06 -14.50 -17.04
N LYS A 131 -3.35 -15.59 -17.27
CA LYS A 131 -3.75 -16.92 -16.79
C LYS A 131 -3.68 -16.87 -15.26
N TYR A 132 -4.83 -16.82 -14.63
CA TYR A 132 -4.94 -16.96 -13.19
C TYR A 132 -4.46 -18.34 -12.77
N HIS A 133 -3.69 -18.39 -11.70
CA HIS A 133 -3.18 -19.64 -11.17
C HIS A 133 -4.31 -20.56 -10.72
N LYS A 134 -4.39 -21.74 -11.30
CA LYS A 134 -5.10 -22.88 -10.71
C LYS A 134 -4.23 -23.44 -9.57
N ASN A 135 -4.03 -22.70 -8.52
CA ASN A 135 -3.47 -23.24 -7.29
C ASN A 135 -4.63 -23.77 -6.47
N SER A 136 -4.92 -25.05 -6.63
CA SER A 136 -5.86 -25.74 -5.77
C SER A 136 -5.34 -25.71 -4.33
N VAL A 137 -6.10 -25.09 -3.46
CA VAL A 137 -6.01 -25.36 -2.03
C VAL A 137 -6.32 -26.85 -1.87
N ASP A 138 -5.54 -27.55 -1.08
CA ASP A 138 -5.86 -28.96 -0.79
C ASP A 138 -7.17 -28.98 0.03
N MET A 139 -8.24 -29.31 -0.68
CA MET A 139 -9.60 -29.33 -0.13
C MET A 139 -9.85 -30.51 0.79
N SER A 140 -8.95 -31.50 0.81
CA SER A 140 -9.06 -32.72 1.63
C SER A 140 -8.64 -32.47 3.09
N LEU A 141 -7.91 -31.38 3.36
CA LEU A 141 -7.45 -31.07 4.70
C LEU A 141 -8.50 -30.33 5.52
N PRO A 142 -8.69 -30.72 6.80
CA PRO A 142 -9.64 -30.03 7.67
C PRO A 142 -9.20 -28.60 7.94
N MET A 143 -10.12 -27.64 7.80
CA MET A 143 -9.88 -26.23 8.11
C MET A 143 -10.99 -25.67 9.00
N ARG A 144 -10.69 -24.59 9.73
CA ARG A 144 -11.70 -23.90 10.56
C ARG A 144 -12.77 -23.26 9.67
N LEU A 145 -14.03 -23.36 10.11
CA LEU A 145 -15.19 -22.82 9.39
C LEU A 145 -15.05 -21.30 9.11
N ASN A 146 -14.62 -20.50 10.09
CA ASN A 146 -14.37 -19.07 9.90
C ASN A 146 -13.30 -18.77 8.83
N LYS A 147 -12.29 -19.64 8.70
CA LYS A 147 -11.27 -19.52 7.67
C LYS A 147 -11.85 -19.84 6.29
N PHE A 148 -12.71 -20.83 6.20
CA PHE A 148 -13.38 -21.20 4.95
C PHE A 148 -14.27 -20.04 4.45
N ILE A 149 -15.14 -19.48 5.31
CA ILE A 149 -16.01 -18.35 4.98
C ILE A 149 -15.18 -17.13 4.55
N ALA A 150 -14.09 -16.81 5.27
CA ALA A 150 -13.24 -15.71 4.91
C ALA A 150 -12.48 -15.93 3.58
N ASN A 151 -12.17 -17.17 3.21
CA ASN A 151 -11.55 -17.51 1.93
C ASN A 151 -12.54 -17.49 0.75
N SER A 152 -13.83 -17.35 1.02
CA SER A 152 -14.91 -17.26 0.05
C SER A 152 -15.37 -15.83 -0.22
N ASN A 153 -14.57 -14.84 0.17
CA ASN A 153 -14.79 -13.40 -0.08
C ASN A 153 -16.00 -12.76 0.66
N ILE A 154 -16.68 -13.51 1.51
CA ILE A 154 -17.88 -13.02 2.19
C ILE A 154 -17.53 -11.96 3.23
N CYS A 155 -16.56 -12.26 4.12
CA CYS A 155 -16.24 -11.40 5.24
C CYS A 155 -14.82 -11.65 5.79
N SER A 156 -14.40 -10.91 6.83
CA SER A 156 -13.18 -11.22 7.58
C SER A 156 -13.39 -12.45 8.48
N ARG A 157 -12.30 -13.04 8.99
CA ARG A 157 -12.40 -14.18 9.94
C ARG A 157 -13.10 -13.81 11.24
N ARG A 158 -12.97 -12.55 11.71
CA ARG A 158 -13.66 -12.07 12.93
C ARG A 158 -15.14 -11.89 12.69
N GLU A 159 -15.53 -11.24 11.63
CA GLU A 159 -16.93 -11.15 11.20
C GLU A 159 -17.54 -12.54 10.96
N ALA A 160 -16.77 -13.49 10.39
CA ALA A 160 -17.21 -14.87 10.24
C ALA A 160 -17.51 -15.54 11.60
N ASP A 161 -16.70 -15.26 12.62
CA ASP A 161 -16.97 -15.76 13.98
C ASP A 161 -18.28 -15.17 14.55
N GLU A 162 -18.55 -13.89 14.31
CA GLU A 162 -19.81 -13.23 14.68
C GLU A 162 -21.02 -13.84 13.94
N PHE A 163 -20.89 -14.09 12.64
CA PHE A 163 -21.93 -14.74 11.84
C PHE A 163 -22.19 -16.19 12.26
N ILE A 164 -21.15 -16.96 12.62
CA ILE A 164 -21.30 -18.30 13.13
C ILE A 164 -22.09 -18.26 14.44
N GLN A 165 -21.73 -17.37 15.38
CA GLN A 165 -22.46 -17.23 16.65
C GLN A 165 -23.91 -16.78 16.46
N ALA A 166 -24.18 -15.95 15.43
CA ALA A 166 -25.53 -15.52 15.08
C ALA A 166 -26.38 -16.63 14.43
N GLY A 167 -25.82 -17.81 14.14
CA GLY A 167 -26.55 -18.94 13.57
C GLY A 167 -26.92 -18.81 12.10
N VAL A 168 -26.26 -17.89 11.34
CA VAL A 168 -26.53 -17.71 9.90
C VAL A 168 -25.72 -18.62 8.99
N VAL A 169 -24.91 -19.50 9.59
CA VAL A 169 -24.05 -20.45 8.89
C VAL A 169 -24.53 -21.87 9.16
N SER A 170 -24.68 -22.66 8.09
CA SER A 170 -24.98 -24.07 8.21
C SER A 170 -23.96 -24.94 7.49
N VAL A 171 -23.71 -26.12 8.02
CA VAL A 171 -22.81 -27.15 7.47
C VAL A 171 -23.62 -28.42 7.29
N ASN A 172 -23.67 -28.94 6.06
CA ASN A 172 -24.45 -30.13 5.71
C ASN A 172 -25.92 -30.05 6.13
N GLY A 173 -26.50 -28.83 6.11
CA GLY A 173 -27.90 -28.58 6.49
C GLY A 173 -28.14 -28.37 8.01
N GLN A 174 -27.10 -28.46 8.84
CA GLN A 174 -27.19 -28.16 10.27
C GLN A 174 -26.59 -26.80 10.60
N VAL A 175 -27.31 -25.98 11.36
CA VAL A 175 -26.82 -24.68 11.82
C VAL A 175 -25.68 -24.88 12.82
N VAL A 176 -24.57 -24.17 12.62
CA VAL A 176 -23.39 -24.22 13.49
C VAL A 176 -23.23 -22.88 14.18
N THR A 177 -23.21 -22.90 15.50
CA THR A 177 -22.98 -21.71 16.36
C THR A 177 -21.67 -21.80 17.16
N GLU A 178 -21.04 -22.98 17.18
CA GLU A 178 -19.81 -23.23 17.92
C GLU A 178 -18.59 -22.66 17.20
N LEU A 179 -17.81 -21.82 17.89
CA LEU A 179 -16.56 -21.27 17.38
C LEU A 179 -15.45 -22.33 17.34
N GLY A 180 -14.65 -22.27 16.30
CA GLY A 180 -13.54 -23.21 16.15
C GLY A 180 -13.90 -24.50 15.43
N THR A 181 -15.15 -24.72 15.07
CA THR A 181 -15.62 -25.84 14.24
C THR A 181 -14.76 -26.01 13.02
N LYS A 182 -14.38 -27.26 12.72
CA LYS A 182 -13.58 -27.64 11.54
C LYS A 182 -14.47 -28.33 10.52
N ILE A 183 -14.20 -28.05 9.27
CA ILE A 183 -14.85 -28.67 8.11
C ILE A 183 -13.80 -29.21 7.16
N VAL A 184 -14.17 -30.16 6.32
CA VAL A 184 -13.39 -30.64 5.18
C VAL A 184 -14.03 -30.12 3.90
N PRO A 185 -13.45 -29.11 3.22
CA PRO A 185 -14.10 -28.45 2.08
C PRO A 185 -14.43 -29.36 0.89
N ALA A 186 -13.76 -30.52 0.78
CA ALA A 186 -14.05 -31.49 -0.26
C ALA A 186 -15.37 -32.24 -0.07
N THR A 187 -15.80 -32.43 1.18
CA THR A 187 -16.98 -33.23 1.55
C THR A 187 -18.12 -32.41 2.14
N ASP A 188 -17.79 -31.33 2.87
CA ASP A 188 -18.76 -30.57 3.59
C ASP A 188 -19.33 -29.41 2.75
N LYS A 189 -20.65 -29.31 2.75
CA LYS A 189 -21.40 -28.23 2.09
C LYS A 189 -21.70 -27.14 3.12
N VAL A 190 -21.08 -25.98 2.92
CA VAL A 190 -21.30 -24.81 3.80
C VAL A 190 -22.25 -23.85 3.12
N HIS A 191 -23.27 -23.43 3.85
CA HIS A 191 -24.20 -22.36 3.41
C HIS A 191 -24.07 -21.16 4.34
N PHE A 192 -24.18 -19.98 3.73
CA PHE A 192 -24.23 -18.70 4.40
C PHE A 192 -25.51 -17.99 3.94
N HIS A 193 -26.43 -17.69 4.88
CA HIS A 193 -27.79 -17.24 4.53
C HIS A 193 -28.43 -18.11 3.42
N ASP A 194 -28.37 -19.44 3.60
CA ASP A 194 -28.90 -20.46 2.69
C ASP A 194 -28.25 -20.51 1.29
N GLN A 195 -27.23 -19.71 1.05
CA GLN A 195 -26.45 -19.74 -0.19
C GLN A 195 -25.22 -20.62 -0.05
N LEU A 196 -25.01 -21.51 -1.02
CA LEU A 196 -23.83 -22.39 -1.04
C LEU A 196 -22.56 -21.57 -1.20
N VAL A 197 -21.62 -21.73 -0.28
CA VAL A 197 -20.34 -21.04 -0.24
C VAL A 197 -19.27 -21.85 -0.95
N SER A 198 -18.51 -21.22 -1.83
CA SER A 198 -17.36 -21.81 -2.53
C SER A 198 -16.10 -20.97 -2.32
N MET A 199 -14.94 -21.63 -2.29
CA MET A 199 -13.67 -20.92 -2.17
C MET A 199 -13.30 -20.20 -3.46
N GLU A 200 -12.77 -18.97 -3.32
CA GLU A 200 -12.32 -18.15 -4.44
C GLU A 200 -10.90 -18.50 -4.92
N LYS A 201 -10.63 -18.04 -6.14
CA LYS A 201 -9.29 -18.11 -6.74
C LYS A 201 -8.31 -17.26 -5.95
N LYS A 202 -7.08 -17.74 -5.81
CA LYS A 202 -6.01 -16.99 -5.16
C LYS A 202 -5.42 -15.95 -6.11
N ILE A 203 -5.30 -14.73 -5.61
CA ILE A 203 -4.78 -13.57 -6.33
C ILE A 203 -3.54 -13.05 -5.63
N TYR A 204 -2.55 -12.66 -6.43
CA TYR A 204 -1.27 -12.13 -5.93
C TYR A 204 -0.91 -10.87 -6.71
N ILE A 205 -0.87 -9.74 -6.03
CA ILE A 205 -0.58 -8.43 -6.58
C ILE A 205 0.68 -7.87 -5.92
N LEU A 206 1.65 -7.50 -6.72
CA LEU A 206 2.84 -6.77 -6.28
C LEU A 206 2.65 -5.29 -6.56
N MET A 207 2.78 -4.48 -5.52
CA MET A 207 2.69 -3.02 -5.60
C MET A 207 4.02 -2.37 -5.24
N ASN A 208 4.38 -1.31 -5.94
CA ASN A 208 5.39 -0.35 -5.47
C ASN A 208 4.66 0.78 -4.74
N LYS A 209 4.48 0.61 -3.42
CA LYS A 209 3.71 1.52 -2.58
C LYS A 209 4.28 2.94 -2.60
N PRO A 210 3.49 3.96 -2.90
CA PRO A 210 3.92 5.35 -2.84
C PRO A 210 3.91 5.91 -1.41
N LYS A 211 4.50 7.09 -1.22
CA LYS A 211 4.44 7.86 0.02
C LYS A 211 3.02 8.38 0.29
N ASN A 212 2.68 8.65 1.53
CA ASN A 212 1.39 9.21 1.99
C ASN A 212 0.16 8.29 1.85
N ILE A 213 0.34 7.03 1.48
CA ILE A 213 -0.70 6.01 1.42
C ILE A 213 -0.53 5.07 2.62
N ILE A 214 -1.63 4.71 3.27
CA ILE A 214 -1.61 3.82 4.44
C ILE A 214 -1.89 2.36 4.04
N THR A 215 -1.29 1.44 4.80
CA THR A 215 -1.43 0.00 4.60
C THR A 215 -2.45 -0.55 5.59
N THR A 216 -3.72 -0.38 5.27
CA THR A 216 -4.86 -0.90 6.04
C THR A 216 -5.97 -1.32 5.10
N LEU A 217 -6.89 -2.16 5.58
CA LEU A 217 -8.13 -2.53 4.89
C LEU A 217 -9.18 -1.44 5.05
N ASP A 218 -9.27 -0.91 6.26
CA ASP A 218 -10.21 0.12 6.64
C ASP A 218 -9.49 1.23 7.42
N ASP A 219 -9.90 2.46 7.26
CA ASP A 219 -9.35 3.61 7.97
C ASP A 219 -10.46 4.52 8.49
N PRO A 220 -10.65 4.62 9.81
CA PRO A 220 -11.68 5.48 10.40
C PRO A 220 -11.53 6.97 10.05
N LYS A 221 -10.36 7.39 9.54
CA LYS A 221 -10.05 8.76 9.12
C LYS A 221 -10.17 8.96 7.62
N GLU A 222 -10.68 7.99 6.87
CA GLU A 222 -10.91 8.03 5.43
C GLU A 222 -9.69 8.47 4.59
N ARG A 223 -8.49 8.19 5.07
CA ARG A 223 -7.26 8.47 4.33
C ARG A 223 -7.07 7.45 3.22
N ARG A 224 -6.42 7.85 2.13
CA ARG A 224 -6.13 6.95 1.02
C ARG A 224 -5.33 5.73 1.47
N THR A 225 -5.84 4.56 1.12
CA THR A 225 -5.25 3.26 1.44
C THR A 225 -4.58 2.62 0.23
N VAL A 226 -3.83 1.54 0.46
CA VAL A 226 -3.24 0.75 -0.63
C VAL A 226 -4.31 0.06 -1.48
N LEU A 227 -5.49 -0.22 -0.91
CA LEU A 227 -6.61 -0.84 -1.64
C LEU A 227 -7.23 0.12 -2.65
N ASP A 228 -7.27 1.41 -2.37
CA ASP A 228 -7.77 2.42 -3.32
C ASP A 228 -6.96 2.44 -4.62
N LEU A 229 -5.67 2.09 -4.55
CA LEU A 229 -4.79 2.03 -5.72
C LEU A 229 -5.02 0.80 -6.60
N ILE A 230 -5.65 -0.24 -6.06
CA ILE A 230 -5.93 -1.52 -6.75
C ILE A 230 -7.42 -1.80 -6.91
N LYS A 231 -8.28 -0.85 -6.63
CA LYS A 231 -9.74 -1.00 -6.63
C LYS A 231 -10.30 -1.67 -7.90
N ASN A 232 -9.63 -1.45 -9.04
CA ASN A 232 -10.04 -2.02 -10.34
C ASN A 232 -9.20 -3.24 -10.75
N ALA A 233 -8.39 -3.81 -9.85
CA ALA A 233 -7.52 -4.94 -10.16
C ALA A 233 -8.26 -6.28 -10.18
N CYS A 234 -9.13 -6.49 -9.20
CA CYS A 234 -9.85 -7.75 -9.01
C CYS A 234 -11.16 -7.49 -8.26
N SER A 235 -12.09 -8.43 -8.34
CA SER A 235 -13.35 -8.45 -7.58
C SER A 235 -13.18 -9.11 -6.22
N GLU A 236 -12.16 -9.95 -6.08
CA GLU A 236 -11.87 -10.72 -4.90
C GLU A 236 -11.34 -9.83 -3.77
N ARG A 237 -11.69 -10.18 -2.54
CA ARG A 237 -11.25 -9.48 -1.34
C ARG A 237 -9.78 -9.78 -1.03
N VAL A 238 -8.90 -8.87 -1.41
CA VAL A 238 -7.45 -8.98 -1.17
C VAL A 238 -7.02 -8.07 -0.02
N TYR A 239 -5.89 -8.41 0.63
CA TYR A 239 -5.33 -7.65 1.74
C TYR A 239 -3.79 -7.63 1.67
N PRO A 240 -3.15 -6.61 2.26
CA PRO A 240 -1.70 -6.49 2.24
C PRO A 240 -1.01 -7.54 3.12
N VAL A 241 0.09 -8.07 2.64
CA VAL A 241 0.99 -8.97 3.37
C VAL A 241 1.95 -8.14 4.21
N GLY A 242 1.60 -7.98 5.48
CA GLY A 242 2.28 -7.05 6.38
C GLY A 242 1.96 -5.58 6.08
N ARG A 243 2.69 -4.71 6.73
CA ARG A 243 2.47 -3.27 6.62
C ARG A 243 3.76 -2.53 6.27
N LEU A 244 3.59 -1.42 5.57
CA LEU A 244 4.58 -0.36 5.42
C LEU A 244 4.00 0.92 6.01
N ASP A 245 4.81 1.71 6.69
CA ASP A 245 4.38 2.99 7.24
C ASP A 245 3.88 3.93 6.12
N ARG A 246 3.11 4.94 6.49
CA ARG A 246 2.61 5.98 5.59
C ARG A 246 3.71 6.61 4.73
N ASN A 247 4.86 6.90 5.36
CA ASN A 247 6.01 7.55 4.73
C ASN A 247 7.06 6.57 4.18
N THR A 248 6.84 5.26 4.31
CA THR A 248 7.70 4.22 3.72
C THR A 248 7.16 3.81 2.36
N THR A 249 8.05 3.68 1.40
CA THR A 249 7.73 3.30 0.01
C THR A 249 8.21 1.90 -0.30
N GLY A 250 7.85 1.37 -1.47
CA GLY A 250 8.47 0.16 -2.01
C GLY A 250 7.58 -1.06 -2.09
N VAL A 251 8.22 -2.21 -2.15
CA VAL A 251 7.59 -3.53 -2.38
C VAL A 251 6.53 -3.84 -1.35
N LEU A 252 5.31 -4.07 -1.79
CA LEU A 252 4.20 -4.56 -0.98
C LEU A 252 3.45 -5.64 -1.75
N LEU A 253 3.30 -6.81 -1.15
CA LEU A 253 2.49 -7.89 -1.66
C LEU A 253 1.06 -7.76 -1.12
N ILE A 254 0.07 -7.99 -1.98
CA ILE A 254 -1.35 -7.96 -1.63
C ILE A 254 -1.95 -9.26 -2.20
N THR A 255 -2.71 -10.00 -1.38
CA THR A 255 -3.26 -11.31 -1.75
C THR A 255 -4.48 -11.66 -0.92
N ASN A 256 -5.26 -12.66 -1.34
CA ASN A 256 -6.28 -13.35 -0.55
C ASN A 256 -5.79 -14.72 -0.04
N ASP A 257 -4.50 -15.04 -0.17
CA ASP A 257 -3.90 -16.28 0.33
C ASP A 257 -3.43 -16.09 1.79
N GLY A 258 -4.29 -16.45 2.75
CA GLY A 258 -4.01 -16.30 4.18
C GLY A 258 -2.91 -17.24 4.69
N ASP A 259 -2.76 -18.40 4.10
CA ASP A 259 -1.74 -19.37 4.52
C ASP A 259 -0.35 -18.87 4.13
N LEU A 260 -0.19 -18.44 2.88
CA LEU A 260 1.04 -17.81 2.42
C LEU A 260 1.33 -16.52 3.20
N THR A 261 0.31 -15.70 3.44
CA THR A 261 0.45 -14.45 4.24
C THR A 261 1.00 -14.73 5.62
N SER A 262 0.45 -15.72 6.33
CA SER A 262 0.92 -16.11 7.66
C SER A 262 2.39 -16.54 7.65
N LYS A 263 2.80 -17.33 6.68
CA LYS A 263 4.19 -17.79 6.53
C LYS A 263 5.16 -16.66 6.17
N LEU A 264 4.71 -15.66 5.41
CA LEU A 264 5.54 -14.52 5.01
C LEU A 264 5.73 -13.46 6.12
N ILE A 265 4.77 -13.37 7.04
CA ILE A 265 4.78 -12.34 8.10
C ILE A 265 5.32 -12.87 9.42
N HIS A 266 5.06 -14.14 9.74
CA HIS A 266 5.37 -14.70 11.04
C HIS A 266 6.87 -14.72 11.31
N PRO A 267 7.35 -14.24 12.46
CA PRO A 267 8.78 -14.13 12.79
C PRO A 267 9.56 -15.44 12.65
N LYS A 268 8.92 -16.58 12.97
CA LYS A 268 9.50 -17.94 12.86
C LYS A 268 10.16 -18.23 11.50
N TYR A 269 9.64 -17.63 10.41
CA TYR A 269 10.13 -17.93 9.06
C TYR A 269 11.20 -16.96 8.58
N GLU A 270 11.61 -16.00 9.38
CA GLU A 270 12.75 -15.08 9.16
C GLU A 270 12.84 -14.52 7.73
N LYS A 271 11.69 -14.10 7.18
CA LYS A 271 11.65 -13.61 5.79
C LYS A 271 12.40 -12.30 5.63
N LYS A 272 13.43 -12.34 4.81
CA LYS A 272 14.33 -11.23 4.51
C LYS A 272 13.61 -10.05 3.89
N LYS A 273 13.96 -8.85 4.34
CA LYS A 273 13.47 -7.55 3.89
C LYS A 273 14.67 -6.63 3.72
N ILE A 274 14.85 -6.10 2.50
CA ILE A 274 15.94 -5.15 2.26
C ILE A 274 15.34 -3.77 2.05
N TYR A 275 15.92 -2.81 2.73
CA TYR A 275 15.53 -1.41 2.65
C TYR A 275 16.67 -0.55 2.12
N HIS A 276 16.35 0.36 1.21
CA HIS A 276 17.20 1.47 0.86
C HIS A 276 16.83 2.66 1.75
N VAL A 277 17.78 3.12 2.53
CA VAL A 277 17.64 4.18 3.52
C VAL A 277 18.43 5.39 3.03
N ARG A 278 17.82 6.57 3.06
CA ARG A 278 18.52 7.85 2.85
C ARG A 278 18.46 8.66 4.13
N LEU A 279 19.64 9.00 4.63
CA LEU A 279 19.84 9.72 5.88
C LEU A 279 20.03 11.23 5.63
N ASP A 280 19.87 12.02 6.67
CA ASP A 280 20.13 13.47 6.71
C ASP A 280 21.61 13.79 6.67
N ARG A 281 22.46 12.94 7.26
CA ARG A 281 23.92 13.06 7.30
C ARG A 281 24.59 11.75 6.87
N GLU A 282 25.89 11.76 6.70
CA GLU A 282 26.68 10.58 6.37
C GLU A 282 26.64 9.57 7.51
N PHE A 283 26.52 8.30 7.15
CA PHE A 283 26.51 7.19 8.07
C PHE A 283 27.94 6.74 8.36
N GLU A 284 28.31 6.66 9.62
CA GLU A 284 29.66 6.32 10.04
C GLU A 284 29.90 4.81 10.00
N SER A 285 31.14 4.40 9.72
CA SER A 285 31.50 2.97 9.67
C SER A 285 31.42 2.30 11.04
N GLN A 286 31.66 3.06 12.13
CA GLN A 286 31.54 2.54 13.52
C GLN A 286 30.07 2.19 13.83
N ASP A 287 29.11 3.06 13.43
CA ASP A 287 27.69 2.83 13.64
C ASP A 287 27.17 1.68 12.76
N MET A 288 27.79 1.48 11.59
CA MET A 288 27.48 0.33 10.73
C MET A 288 27.85 -0.98 11.42
N GLU A 289 29.02 -1.03 12.07
CA GLU A 289 29.45 -2.21 12.82
C GLU A 289 28.61 -2.42 14.08
N ALA A 290 28.22 -1.36 14.77
CA ALA A 290 27.30 -1.43 15.89
C ALA A 290 25.94 -2.04 15.47
N MET A 291 25.41 -1.68 14.30
CA MET A 291 24.16 -2.28 13.76
C MET A 291 24.32 -3.76 13.39
N ARG A 292 25.50 -4.19 12.95
CA ARG A 292 25.79 -5.61 12.67
C ARG A 292 25.96 -6.42 13.95
N SER A 293 26.65 -5.89 14.93
CA SER A 293 26.86 -6.54 16.23
C SER A 293 25.57 -6.63 17.04
N GLY A 294 24.68 -5.66 16.89
CA GLY A 294 23.40 -5.54 17.58
C GLY A 294 23.34 -4.32 18.47
N ILE A 295 22.16 -3.73 18.52
CA ILE A 295 21.81 -2.58 19.35
C ILE A 295 20.65 -2.93 20.27
N VAL A 296 20.65 -2.38 21.48
CA VAL A 296 19.60 -2.59 22.47
C VAL A 296 18.53 -1.52 22.28
N LEU A 297 17.31 -1.93 21.96
CA LEU A 297 16.14 -1.05 21.88
C LEU A 297 15.20 -1.34 23.05
N GLU A 298 14.20 -0.48 23.25
CA GLU A 298 13.19 -0.61 24.31
C GLU A 298 12.48 -1.98 24.33
N ASP A 299 12.32 -2.60 23.15
CA ASP A 299 11.62 -3.89 22.97
C ASP A 299 12.60 -5.07 22.74
N GLY A 300 13.84 -4.92 23.19
CA GLY A 300 14.90 -5.93 23.16
C GLY A 300 15.92 -5.74 22.04
N ASP A 301 16.89 -6.59 22.03
CA ASP A 301 18.02 -6.56 21.11
C ASP A 301 17.58 -6.71 19.65
N ILE A 302 18.26 -6.01 18.78
CA ILE A 302 18.05 -6.10 17.33
C ILE A 302 19.40 -5.89 16.62
N LYS A 303 19.61 -6.69 15.58
CA LYS A 303 20.74 -6.52 14.66
C LYS A 303 20.27 -6.45 13.22
N ALA A 304 21.07 -5.84 12.39
CA ALA A 304 20.95 -5.96 10.95
C ALA A 304 21.53 -7.31 10.51
N ASP A 305 20.87 -8.00 9.60
CA ASP A 305 21.41 -9.23 8.97
C ASP A 305 22.57 -8.87 8.04
N ASP A 306 22.43 -7.75 7.31
CA ASP A 306 23.49 -7.11 6.54
C ASP A 306 23.22 -5.60 6.42
N ILE A 307 24.30 -4.82 6.33
CA ILE A 307 24.22 -3.38 6.11
C ILE A 307 25.45 -2.92 5.32
N SER A 308 25.20 -2.10 4.30
CA SER A 308 26.27 -1.61 3.41
C SER A 308 25.89 -0.26 2.79
N TYR A 309 26.89 0.49 2.34
CA TYR A 309 26.65 1.67 1.52
C TYR A 309 26.11 1.24 0.14
N VAL A 310 25.13 1.99 -0.39
CA VAL A 310 24.59 1.74 -1.73
C VAL A 310 25.57 2.19 -2.81
N LYS A 311 26.34 3.24 -2.51
CA LYS A 311 27.43 3.77 -3.35
C LYS A 311 28.58 4.22 -2.46
N GLU A 312 29.78 3.95 -2.89
CA GLU A 312 31.00 4.36 -2.15
C GLU A 312 31.09 5.88 -2.00
N ASP A 313 30.69 6.63 -3.02
CA ASP A 313 30.75 8.10 -3.04
C ASP A 313 29.64 8.78 -2.22
N ASN A 314 28.63 8.02 -1.76
CA ASN A 314 27.48 8.60 -1.07
C ASN A 314 27.13 7.83 0.19
N LYS A 315 27.82 8.16 1.28
CA LYS A 315 27.61 7.55 2.60
C LYS A 315 26.26 7.89 3.27
N LYS A 316 25.44 8.77 2.66
CA LYS A 316 24.07 9.06 3.13
C LYS A 316 23.06 8.02 2.68
N GLU A 317 23.41 7.16 1.73
CA GLU A 317 22.54 6.12 1.21
C GLU A 317 23.03 4.74 1.62
N VAL A 318 22.21 4.04 2.41
CA VAL A 318 22.56 2.76 3.04
C VAL A 318 21.51 1.71 2.65
N GLY A 319 21.98 0.52 2.29
CA GLY A 319 21.19 -0.69 2.18
C GLY A 319 21.21 -1.45 3.50
N ILE A 320 20.07 -1.80 4.04
CA ILE A 320 19.96 -2.61 5.26
C ILE A 320 19.06 -3.82 5.01
N GLU A 321 19.53 -5.01 5.35
CA GLU A 321 18.80 -6.25 5.38
C GLU A 321 18.37 -6.58 6.80
N ILE A 322 17.10 -6.94 6.99
CA ILE A 322 16.55 -7.40 8.27
C ILE A 322 15.51 -8.51 8.03
N HIS A 323 15.35 -9.42 8.98
CA HIS A 323 14.24 -10.36 9.03
C HIS A 323 13.15 -9.91 10.02
N SER A 324 13.45 -9.08 11.00
CA SER A 324 12.51 -8.58 12.01
C SER A 324 11.32 -7.83 11.39
N GLY A 325 10.16 -7.98 12.02
CA GLY A 325 8.91 -7.28 11.68
C GLY A 325 8.40 -6.34 12.76
N LYS A 326 9.22 -6.02 13.78
CA LYS A 326 8.84 -5.10 14.86
C LYS A 326 8.41 -3.73 14.31
N ASN A 327 7.56 -3.03 15.05
CA ASN A 327 7.04 -1.72 14.62
C ASN A 327 8.16 -0.73 14.34
N ARG A 328 8.15 -0.09 13.15
CA ARG A 328 9.10 0.95 12.72
C ARG A 328 10.58 0.60 12.97
N ILE A 329 10.93 -0.69 12.94
CA ILE A 329 12.23 -1.17 13.43
C ILE A 329 13.42 -0.46 12.77
N VAL A 330 13.44 -0.37 11.42
CA VAL A 330 14.53 0.33 10.71
C VAL A 330 14.65 1.77 11.17
N ARG A 331 13.53 2.48 11.36
CA ARG A 331 13.57 3.88 11.81
C ARG A 331 14.12 3.99 13.21
N ARG A 332 13.70 3.13 14.14
CA ARG A 332 14.18 3.14 15.52
C ARG A 332 15.67 2.79 15.62
N MET A 333 16.15 1.87 14.78
CA MET A 333 17.59 1.54 14.74
C MET A 333 18.44 2.77 14.38
N PHE A 334 18.09 3.49 13.33
CA PHE A 334 18.81 4.71 12.95
C PHE A 334 18.57 5.88 13.91
N GLU A 335 17.35 6.04 14.43
CA GLU A 335 17.01 7.05 15.43
C GLU A 335 17.79 6.83 16.74
N HIS A 336 18.03 5.59 17.16
CA HIS A 336 18.85 5.23 18.33
C HIS A 336 20.30 5.71 18.20
N LEU A 337 20.88 5.63 17.01
CA LEU A 337 22.21 6.14 16.69
C LEU A 337 22.22 7.64 16.32
N GLY A 338 21.11 8.33 16.50
CA GLY A 338 20.99 9.78 16.29
C GLY A 338 20.86 10.19 14.83
N TYR A 339 20.54 9.28 13.90
CA TYR A 339 20.30 9.60 12.48
C TYR A 339 18.84 9.79 12.18
N LYS A 340 18.54 10.72 11.26
CA LYS A 340 17.19 10.97 10.78
C LYS A 340 16.98 10.40 9.38
N ILE A 341 16.00 9.52 9.23
CA ILE A 341 15.67 8.94 7.93
C ILE A 341 14.81 9.92 7.10
N VAL A 342 15.40 10.42 6.00
CA VAL A 342 14.75 11.29 5.02
C VAL A 342 13.85 10.48 4.08
N ALA A 343 14.33 9.32 3.62
CA ALA A 343 13.56 8.41 2.78
C ALA A 343 13.83 6.95 3.16
N LEU A 344 12.77 6.14 3.17
CA LEU A 344 12.83 4.71 3.46
C LEU A 344 12.05 3.97 2.38
N ASP A 345 12.71 3.05 1.71
CA ASP A 345 12.18 2.38 0.54
C ASP A 345 12.48 0.88 0.59
N ARG A 346 11.45 0.02 0.78
CA ARG A 346 11.64 -1.42 0.74
C ARG A 346 11.88 -1.87 -0.69
N VAL A 347 13.07 -2.36 -0.99
CA VAL A 347 13.48 -2.78 -2.34
C VAL A 347 13.31 -4.28 -2.57
N TYR A 348 13.31 -5.07 -1.49
CA TYR A 348 13.18 -6.52 -1.53
C TYR A 348 12.28 -7.03 -0.40
N PHE A 349 11.45 -8.01 -0.69
CA PHE A 349 10.64 -8.73 0.29
C PHE A 349 10.46 -10.19 -0.14
N ALA A 350 11.03 -11.11 0.62
CA ALA A 350 10.85 -12.56 0.46
C ALA A 350 11.03 -13.07 -0.98
N GLY A 351 12.03 -12.59 -1.73
CA GLY A 351 12.27 -12.95 -3.14
C GLY A 351 11.65 -11.99 -4.16
N LEU A 352 10.78 -11.10 -3.74
CA LEU A 352 10.12 -10.14 -4.64
C LEU A 352 10.88 -8.82 -4.68
N THR A 353 11.01 -8.26 -5.89
CA THR A 353 11.61 -6.95 -6.13
C THR A 353 10.65 -6.05 -6.93
N LYS A 354 10.86 -4.74 -6.86
CA LYS A 354 10.08 -3.76 -7.64
C LYS A 354 10.74 -3.37 -8.96
N LYS A 355 11.66 -4.20 -9.49
CA LYS A 355 12.32 -3.95 -10.76
C LYS A 355 11.25 -3.70 -11.85
N ASN A 356 11.44 -2.64 -12.66
CA ASN A 356 10.52 -2.22 -13.72
C ASN A 356 9.09 -1.90 -13.28
N LEU A 357 8.84 -1.70 -11.97
CA LEU A 357 7.54 -1.30 -11.45
C LEU A 357 7.60 0.14 -10.92
N PRO A 358 7.05 1.14 -11.63
CA PRO A 358 7.05 2.52 -11.19
C PRO A 358 6.30 2.71 -9.86
N ARG A 359 6.65 3.77 -9.13
CA ARG A 359 6.03 4.09 -7.85
C ARG A 359 4.52 4.37 -8.03
N GLY A 360 3.69 3.76 -7.16
CA GLY A 360 2.23 3.84 -7.24
C GLY A 360 1.59 2.87 -8.25
N LYS A 361 2.38 2.13 -9.00
CA LYS A 361 1.88 1.09 -9.92
C LYS A 361 1.94 -0.28 -9.27
N TRP A 362 1.16 -1.20 -9.83
CA TRP A 362 1.06 -2.58 -9.39
C TRP A 362 1.02 -3.52 -10.61
N ARG A 363 1.30 -4.79 -10.38
CA ARG A 363 1.15 -5.86 -11.35
C ARG A 363 0.77 -7.15 -10.62
N TYR A 364 0.23 -8.10 -11.33
CA TYR A 364 0.10 -9.46 -10.82
C TYR A 364 1.48 -10.14 -10.75
N LEU A 365 1.63 -11.09 -9.84
CA LEU A 365 2.80 -11.94 -9.83
C LEU A 365 2.74 -12.95 -10.99
N SER A 366 3.92 -13.31 -11.51
CA SER A 366 4.06 -14.42 -12.44
C SER A 366 3.93 -15.75 -11.70
N GLU A 367 3.68 -16.83 -12.45
CA GLU A 367 3.58 -18.19 -11.90
C GLU A 367 4.85 -18.63 -11.19
N SER A 368 5.99 -18.30 -11.78
CA SER A 368 7.30 -18.57 -11.19
C SER A 368 7.50 -17.85 -9.85
N GLU A 369 7.08 -16.57 -9.76
CA GLU A 369 7.17 -15.82 -8.50
C GLU A 369 6.28 -16.41 -7.41
N VAL A 370 5.05 -16.81 -7.74
CA VAL A 370 4.14 -17.46 -6.79
C VAL A 370 4.69 -18.80 -6.31
N ASN A 371 5.18 -19.63 -7.22
CA ASN A 371 5.78 -20.91 -6.87
C ASN A 371 7.03 -20.73 -6.01
N PHE A 372 7.89 -19.77 -6.35
CA PHE A 372 9.04 -19.41 -5.53
C PHE A 372 8.66 -19.01 -4.09
N LEU A 373 7.64 -18.14 -3.94
CA LEU A 373 7.14 -17.76 -2.62
C LEU A 373 6.63 -18.95 -1.81
N LYS A 374 5.92 -19.88 -2.45
CA LYS A 374 5.35 -21.07 -1.79
C LYS A 374 6.44 -22.05 -1.38
N MET A 375 7.41 -22.31 -2.23
CA MET A 375 8.54 -23.21 -1.95
C MET A 375 9.40 -22.67 -0.80
N ASN A 376 9.72 -21.40 -0.82
CA ASN A 376 10.51 -20.77 0.25
C ASN A 376 9.71 -20.50 1.53
N SER A 377 8.46 -20.90 1.60
CA SER A 377 7.59 -20.70 2.76
C SER A 377 7.28 -22.01 3.51
N GLN A 378 7.98 -23.09 3.15
CA GLN A 378 7.89 -24.37 3.85
C GLN A 378 8.66 -24.36 5.16
#